data_83549267276c0360ab2c93caa3a20569
#
_entry.id   83549267276c0360ab2c93caa3a20569
#
_cell.length_a   1.000
_cell.length_b   1.000
_cell.length_c   1.000
_cell.angle_alpha   90.00
_cell.angle_beta   90.00
_cell.angle_gamma   90.00
#
_symmetry.space_group_name_H-M   'P 1'
#
loop_
_entity.id
_entity.type
_entity.pdbx_description
1 polymer ?
#
loop_
_entity_poly.entity_id
_entity_poly.type
_entity_poly.pdbx_seq_one_letter_code
_entity_poly.pdbx_strand_id
1 'polypeptide(L)'
;MQIRYSEMKMRAISTLSGLMLALMCLSFQGCAQNAKQVALASETKKQLDLPTFRDSAQLIRQTYEPQLFTLPSGRVAHYGLRMYRQTLDAKYSATIANDLARIASRLNYFAAEVFTQEQINQHAQRRLESYRHSEKTRSQRRFRATQARPEYLYVMALLGSMARAEEYGLKHKDDHKLREALRRYDFTPYATKPRMIKAWAAQLANQVFWLRQLGEQDVVDEFIAAFRLAYPDPQDASLSRLQYGNKLYGMTHMVFADSWFYQRLVSEKQHQWIFDYFRANIDVILQRAKPDIVAEVIDRNDNSMVAHLLKQRIMFFQQCRAFRDLKL
;
A
#
# COMPACT_ATOMS: atom_id res chain seq x y z
N MET A 1 -15.95 16.46 -86.52
CA MET A 1 -16.23 16.61 -85.08
C MET A 1 -16.08 15.28 -84.30
N GLN A 2 -15.64 14.20 -84.90
CA GLN A 2 -15.49 12.88 -84.29
C GLN A 2 -14.06 12.55 -83.86
N ILE A 3 -13.02 13.21 -84.33
CA ILE A 3 -11.62 12.91 -84.03
C ILE A 3 -11.19 13.48 -82.67
N ARG A 4 -11.78 14.58 -82.21
CA ARG A 4 -11.44 15.14 -80.87
C ARG A 4 -11.99 14.36 -79.64
N TYR A 5 -13.00 13.52 -79.85
CA TYR A 5 -13.62 12.75 -78.74
C TYR A 5 -12.86 11.46 -78.40
N SER A 6 -12.07 10.90 -79.35
CA SER A 6 -11.30 9.71 -79.14
C SER A 6 -9.97 10.00 -78.36
N GLU A 7 -9.35 11.11 -78.64
CA GLU A 7 -8.14 11.53 -77.94
C GLU A 7 -8.39 11.91 -76.48
N MET A 8 -9.53 12.51 -76.18
CA MET A 8 -9.90 12.86 -74.81
C MET A 8 -10.18 11.59 -73.93
N LYS A 9 -10.79 10.54 -74.55
CA LYS A 9 -11.02 9.25 -73.84
C LYS A 9 -9.72 8.46 -73.56
N MET A 10 -8.76 8.47 -74.50
CA MET A 10 -7.46 7.81 -74.29
C MET A 10 -6.60 8.50 -73.23
N ARG A 11 -6.63 9.84 -73.13
CA ARG A 11 -5.91 10.58 -72.08
C ARG A 11 -6.56 10.39 -70.72
N ALA A 12 -7.86 10.28 -70.61
CA ALA A 12 -8.58 10.02 -69.36
C ALA A 12 -8.29 8.59 -68.81
N ILE A 13 -8.16 7.59 -69.67
CA ILE A 13 -7.88 6.20 -69.28
C ILE A 13 -6.42 6.07 -68.82
N SER A 14 -5.44 6.75 -69.45
CA SER A 14 -4.04 6.70 -69.04
C SER A 14 -3.77 7.39 -67.70
N THR A 15 -4.49 8.48 -67.39
CA THR A 15 -4.41 9.17 -66.09
C THR A 15 -5.07 8.38 -64.95
N LEU A 16 -6.20 7.68 -65.21
CA LEU A 16 -6.81 6.82 -64.20
C LEU A 16 -5.95 5.59 -63.87
N SER A 17 -5.32 4.97 -64.86
CA SER A 17 -4.41 3.85 -64.64
C SER A 17 -3.15 4.25 -63.87
N GLY A 18 -2.60 5.44 -64.10
CA GLY A 18 -1.46 5.98 -63.33
C GLY A 18 -1.82 6.28 -61.87
N LEU A 19 -3.04 6.80 -61.62
CA LEU A 19 -3.52 7.10 -60.28
C LEU A 19 -3.78 5.82 -59.46
N MET A 20 -4.32 4.76 -60.10
CA MET A 20 -4.53 3.46 -59.42
C MET A 20 -3.19 2.76 -59.08
N LEU A 21 -2.18 2.85 -59.94
CA LEU A 21 -0.86 2.29 -59.65
C LEU A 21 -0.15 3.02 -58.50
N ALA A 22 -0.27 4.37 -58.45
CA ALA A 22 0.27 5.18 -57.36
C ALA A 22 -0.43 4.91 -56.03
N LEU A 23 -1.75 4.71 -56.00
CA LEU A 23 -2.50 4.33 -54.81
C LEU A 23 -2.18 2.90 -54.34
N MET A 24 -1.92 1.96 -55.23
CA MET A 24 -1.43 0.62 -54.85
C MET A 24 -0.02 0.66 -54.26
N CYS A 25 0.89 1.47 -54.80
CA CYS A 25 2.24 1.62 -54.23
C CYS A 25 2.22 2.25 -52.84
N LEU A 26 1.36 3.22 -52.56
CA LEU A 26 1.22 3.85 -51.25
C LEU A 26 0.63 2.88 -50.21
N SER A 27 -0.30 2.00 -50.59
CA SER A 27 -0.83 0.97 -49.70
C SER A 27 0.19 -0.13 -49.35
N PHE A 28 1.09 -0.47 -50.28
CA PHE A 28 2.19 -1.42 -50.01
C PHE A 28 3.28 -0.83 -49.09
N GLN A 29 3.57 0.47 -49.20
CA GLN A 29 4.51 1.17 -48.31
C GLN A 29 3.94 1.28 -46.90
N GLY A 30 2.65 1.52 -46.72
CA GLY A 30 1.99 1.53 -45.41
C GLY A 30 2.00 0.17 -44.71
N CYS A 31 1.77 -0.93 -45.47
CA CYS A 31 1.87 -2.29 -44.92
C CYS A 31 3.30 -2.69 -44.54
N ALA A 32 4.31 -2.27 -45.31
CA ALA A 32 5.69 -2.54 -44.99
C ALA A 32 6.19 -1.77 -43.77
N GLN A 33 5.73 -0.53 -43.57
CA GLN A 33 6.04 0.26 -42.37
C GLN A 33 5.36 -0.29 -41.12
N ASN A 34 4.08 -0.70 -41.22
CA ASN A 34 3.40 -1.37 -40.12
C ASN A 34 4.04 -2.72 -39.76
N ALA A 35 4.46 -3.50 -40.74
CA ALA A 35 5.18 -4.77 -40.51
C ALA A 35 6.54 -4.54 -39.83
N LYS A 36 7.29 -3.49 -40.21
CA LYS A 36 8.53 -3.10 -39.53
C LYS A 36 8.29 -2.57 -38.12
N GLN A 37 7.24 -1.79 -37.88
CA GLN A 37 6.90 -1.32 -36.52
C GLN A 37 6.44 -2.47 -35.62
N VAL A 38 5.66 -3.43 -36.15
CA VAL A 38 5.25 -4.62 -35.40
C VAL A 38 6.46 -5.53 -35.13
N ALA A 39 7.37 -5.70 -36.10
CA ALA A 39 8.63 -6.43 -35.91
C ALA A 39 9.54 -5.75 -34.89
N LEU A 40 9.73 -4.43 -34.95
CA LEU A 40 10.50 -3.66 -33.94
C LEU A 40 9.85 -3.78 -32.54
N ALA A 41 8.54 -3.70 -32.44
CA ALA A 41 7.81 -3.88 -31.18
C ALA A 41 7.93 -5.31 -30.63
N SER A 42 8.01 -6.33 -31.52
CA SER A 42 8.24 -7.72 -31.12
C SER A 42 9.70 -7.99 -30.73
N GLU A 43 10.67 -7.36 -31.38
CA GLU A 43 12.09 -7.43 -31.00
C GLU A 43 12.38 -6.68 -29.69
N THR A 44 11.76 -5.53 -29.47
CA THR A 44 11.86 -4.81 -28.17
C THR A 44 11.24 -5.62 -27.04
N LYS A 45 10.19 -6.39 -27.30
CA LYS A 45 9.59 -7.32 -26.33
C LYS A 45 10.48 -8.55 -26.04
N LYS A 46 11.31 -8.96 -26.97
CA LYS A 46 12.26 -10.09 -26.83
C LYS A 46 13.53 -9.70 -26.05
N GLN A 47 13.85 -8.39 -25.96
CA GLN A 47 15.08 -7.91 -25.34
C GLN A 47 14.93 -7.56 -23.85
N LEU A 48 13.73 -7.68 -23.31
CA LEU A 48 13.43 -7.55 -21.88
C LEU A 48 12.89 -8.89 -21.35
N ASP A 49 13.76 -9.90 -21.29
CA ASP A 49 13.58 -11.06 -20.40
C ASP A 49 13.81 -10.60 -18.95
N LEU A 50 13.04 -9.58 -18.54
CA LEU A 50 12.96 -9.20 -17.15
C LEU A 50 12.29 -10.38 -16.41
N PRO A 51 12.85 -10.81 -15.29
CA PRO A 51 12.23 -11.85 -14.49
C PRO A 51 10.77 -11.47 -14.24
N THR A 52 9.87 -12.40 -14.47
CA THR A 52 8.45 -12.17 -14.22
C THR A 52 8.25 -11.80 -12.74
N PHE A 53 7.14 -11.16 -12.39
CA PHE A 53 6.81 -10.93 -10.97
C PHE A 53 6.83 -12.22 -10.17
N ARG A 54 6.47 -13.35 -10.78
CA ARG A 54 6.53 -14.68 -10.17
C ARG A 54 7.97 -15.08 -9.84
N ASP A 55 8.90 -14.92 -10.78
CA ASP A 55 10.31 -15.27 -10.58
C ASP A 55 10.95 -14.39 -9.53
N SER A 56 10.63 -13.08 -9.53
CA SER A 56 11.09 -12.14 -8.51
C SER A 56 10.52 -12.49 -7.12
N ALA A 57 9.25 -12.83 -7.04
CA ALA A 57 8.63 -13.26 -5.79
C ALA A 57 9.22 -14.58 -5.28
N GLN A 58 9.50 -15.52 -6.17
CA GLN A 58 10.15 -16.78 -5.84
C GLN A 58 11.59 -16.56 -5.34
N LEU A 59 12.36 -15.71 -5.98
CA LEU A 59 13.71 -15.35 -5.55
C LEU A 59 13.70 -14.71 -4.15
N ILE A 60 12.78 -13.79 -3.88
CA ILE A 60 12.60 -13.17 -2.56
C ILE A 60 12.29 -14.24 -1.51
N ARG A 61 11.37 -15.16 -1.80
CA ARG A 61 11.03 -16.26 -0.90
C ARG A 61 12.22 -17.16 -0.61
N GLN A 62 12.93 -17.60 -1.65
CA GLN A 62 14.13 -18.44 -1.53
C GLN A 62 15.24 -17.76 -0.71
N THR A 63 15.34 -16.44 -0.78
CA THR A 63 16.34 -15.67 -0.05
C THR A 63 15.98 -15.51 1.43
N TYR A 64 14.71 -15.24 1.75
CA TYR A 64 14.31 -14.85 3.12
C TYR A 64 13.70 -15.98 3.93
N GLU A 65 13.04 -16.97 3.31
CA GLU A 65 12.41 -18.07 4.06
C GLU A 65 13.41 -18.94 4.86
N PRO A 66 14.62 -19.26 4.36
CA PRO A 66 15.61 -19.97 5.16
C PRO A 66 16.07 -19.21 6.41
N GLN A 67 15.95 -17.89 6.40
CA GLN A 67 16.35 -17.01 7.48
C GLN A 67 15.16 -16.55 8.35
N LEU A 68 13.95 -17.05 8.09
CA LEU A 68 12.74 -16.54 8.69
C LEU A 68 12.83 -16.52 10.22
N PHE A 69 13.31 -17.59 10.85
CA PHE A 69 13.38 -17.73 12.29
C PHE A 69 14.56 -16.98 12.94
N THR A 70 15.46 -16.41 12.15
CA THR A 70 16.51 -15.50 12.65
C THR A 70 16.03 -14.06 12.76
N LEU A 71 14.87 -13.74 12.21
CA LEU A 71 14.29 -12.40 12.25
C LEU A 71 13.64 -12.12 13.61
N PRO A 72 13.60 -10.86 14.06
CA PRO A 72 12.82 -10.47 15.22
C PRO A 72 11.35 -10.91 15.10
N SER A 73 10.75 -11.38 16.19
CA SER A 73 9.40 -11.99 16.22
C SER A 73 8.32 -11.18 15.49
N GLY A 74 8.34 -9.85 15.62
CA GLY A 74 7.38 -8.99 14.91
C GLY A 74 7.56 -9.00 13.39
N ARG A 75 8.76 -9.24 12.86
CA ARG A 75 9.01 -9.37 11.42
C ARG A 75 8.62 -10.75 10.91
N VAL A 76 8.92 -11.78 11.67
CA VAL A 76 8.46 -13.16 11.40
C VAL A 76 6.95 -13.20 11.26
N ALA A 77 6.24 -12.66 12.25
CA ALA A 77 4.80 -12.56 12.27
C ALA A 77 4.24 -11.77 11.08
N HIS A 78 4.87 -10.64 10.76
CA HIS A 78 4.46 -9.79 9.65
C HIS A 78 4.58 -10.49 8.29
N TYR A 79 5.70 -11.16 8.04
CA TYR A 79 5.92 -11.93 6.83
C TYR A 79 4.99 -13.16 6.79
N GLY A 80 5.02 -13.98 7.81
CA GLY A 80 4.33 -15.26 7.84
C GLY A 80 2.82 -15.14 7.71
N LEU A 81 2.19 -14.17 8.41
CA LEU A 81 0.75 -13.95 8.26
C LEU A 81 0.36 -13.53 6.83
N ARG A 82 1.14 -12.66 6.20
CA ARG A 82 0.88 -12.25 4.81
C ARG A 82 1.05 -13.40 3.84
N MET A 83 2.10 -14.19 4.01
CA MET A 83 2.32 -15.38 3.18
C MET A 83 1.23 -16.43 3.40
N TYR A 84 0.85 -16.66 4.65
CA TYR A 84 -0.27 -17.57 4.94
C TYR A 84 -1.58 -17.10 4.28
N ARG A 85 -1.89 -15.81 4.37
CA ARG A 85 -3.09 -15.22 3.73
C ARG A 85 -3.08 -15.34 2.21
N GLN A 86 -1.90 -15.35 1.58
CA GLN A 86 -1.76 -15.48 0.13
C GLN A 86 -1.74 -16.92 -0.35
N THR A 87 -1.13 -17.81 0.40
CA THR A 87 -0.81 -19.18 -0.09
C THR A 87 -1.59 -20.27 0.62
N LEU A 88 -2.11 -20.01 1.83
CA LEU A 88 -2.68 -20.99 2.76
C LEU A 88 -1.72 -22.14 3.11
N ASP A 89 -0.43 -21.95 2.88
CA ASP A 89 0.60 -22.97 3.14
C ASP A 89 0.81 -23.09 4.66
N ALA A 90 0.58 -24.31 5.16
CA ALA A 90 0.66 -24.64 6.59
C ALA A 90 2.05 -24.36 7.22
N LYS A 91 3.12 -24.30 6.40
CA LYS A 91 4.46 -23.94 6.90
C LYS A 91 4.53 -22.57 7.60
N TYR A 92 3.59 -21.66 7.28
CA TYR A 92 3.52 -20.33 7.91
C TYR A 92 2.68 -20.32 9.20
N SER A 93 2.01 -21.40 9.58
CA SER A 93 1.15 -21.44 10.77
C SER A 93 1.92 -21.17 12.07
N ALA A 94 3.16 -21.66 12.20
CA ALA A 94 4.01 -21.37 13.35
C ALA A 94 4.29 -19.85 13.51
N THR A 95 4.37 -19.11 12.42
CA THR A 95 4.55 -17.64 12.46
C THR A 95 3.30 -16.91 12.94
N ILE A 96 2.11 -17.46 12.66
CA ILE A 96 0.83 -16.96 13.16
C ILE A 96 0.72 -17.18 14.66
N ALA A 97 1.05 -18.39 15.15
CA ALA A 97 1.08 -18.69 16.58
C ALA A 97 2.01 -17.73 17.35
N ASN A 98 3.18 -17.43 16.79
CA ASN A 98 4.11 -16.45 17.36
C ASN A 98 3.48 -15.03 17.40
N ASP A 99 2.76 -14.60 16.37
CA ASP A 99 2.07 -13.30 16.38
C ASP A 99 0.96 -13.26 17.43
N LEU A 100 0.16 -14.30 17.53
CA LEU A 100 -0.90 -14.41 18.53
C LEU A 100 -0.35 -14.35 19.95
N ALA A 101 0.71 -15.12 20.25
CA ALA A 101 1.37 -15.09 21.56
C ALA A 101 1.88 -13.67 21.90
N ARG A 102 2.49 -12.99 20.93
CA ARG A 102 2.98 -11.62 21.10
C ARG A 102 1.85 -10.63 21.36
N ILE A 103 0.72 -10.74 20.65
CA ILE A 103 -0.45 -9.87 20.82
C ILE A 103 -1.08 -10.12 22.19
N ALA A 104 -1.31 -11.38 22.55
CA ALA A 104 -1.87 -11.76 23.84
C ALA A 104 -1.02 -11.22 24.99
N SER A 105 0.31 -11.41 24.95
CA SER A 105 1.24 -10.88 25.95
C SER A 105 1.13 -9.34 26.05
N ARG A 106 1.05 -8.63 24.95
CA ARG A 106 0.94 -7.16 24.97
C ARG A 106 -0.39 -6.68 25.51
N LEU A 107 -1.50 -7.33 25.15
CA LEU A 107 -2.82 -6.97 25.65
C LEU A 107 -2.93 -7.28 27.16
N ASN A 108 -2.41 -8.42 27.61
CA ASN A 108 -2.28 -8.71 29.05
C ASN A 108 -1.48 -7.64 29.79
N TYR A 109 -0.33 -7.22 29.25
CA TYR A 109 0.49 -6.16 29.84
C TYR A 109 -0.30 -4.84 29.96
N PHE A 110 -1.02 -4.42 28.91
CA PHE A 110 -1.83 -3.21 28.98
C PHE A 110 -3.01 -3.34 29.95
N ALA A 111 -3.65 -4.50 30.01
CA ALA A 111 -4.80 -4.71 30.91
C ALA A 111 -4.42 -4.81 32.39
N ALA A 112 -3.23 -5.36 32.71
CA ALA A 112 -2.78 -5.63 34.08
C ALA A 112 -1.82 -4.58 34.64
N GLU A 113 -0.87 -4.08 33.81
CA GLU A 113 0.28 -3.33 34.30
C GLU A 113 0.31 -1.86 33.81
N VAL A 114 -0.47 -1.48 32.77
CA VAL A 114 -0.44 -0.12 32.20
C VAL A 114 -1.87 0.39 31.98
N PHE A 115 -2.59 0.56 33.05
CA PHE A 115 -4.00 0.97 33.01
C PHE A 115 -4.28 2.28 33.72
N THR A 116 -3.64 2.55 34.86
CA THR A 116 -3.81 3.83 35.56
C THR A 116 -3.12 4.96 34.78
N GLN A 117 -3.57 6.20 35.00
CA GLN A 117 -2.98 7.35 34.29
C GLN A 117 -1.47 7.49 34.60
N GLU A 118 -1.04 7.20 35.81
CA GLU A 118 0.37 7.23 36.20
C GLU A 118 1.18 6.20 35.45
N GLN A 119 0.71 4.94 35.39
CA GLN A 119 1.35 3.84 34.66
C GLN A 119 1.44 4.14 33.16
N ILE A 120 0.38 4.71 32.57
CA ILE A 120 0.35 5.14 31.18
C ILE A 120 1.40 6.22 30.94
N ASN A 121 1.47 7.22 31.80
CA ASN A 121 2.45 8.31 31.67
C ASN A 121 3.88 7.78 31.76
N GLN A 122 4.16 6.90 32.72
CA GLN A 122 5.49 6.28 32.87
C GLN A 122 5.85 5.43 31.64
N HIS A 123 4.90 4.65 31.12
CA HIS A 123 5.11 3.87 29.87
C HIS A 123 5.42 4.79 28.69
N ALA A 124 4.61 5.85 28.51
CA ALA A 124 4.75 6.83 27.45
C ALA A 124 6.10 7.55 27.50
N GLN A 125 6.55 7.96 28.70
CA GLN A 125 7.85 8.62 28.90
C GLN A 125 9.01 7.67 28.55
N ARG A 126 9.00 6.43 29.05
CA ARG A 126 10.04 5.44 28.69
C ARG A 126 10.13 5.23 27.18
N ARG A 127 8.98 5.20 26.49
CA ARG A 127 8.94 5.11 25.02
C ARG A 127 9.48 6.36 24.35
N LEU A 128 9.17 7.54 24.86
CA LEU A 128 9.64 8.83 24.33
C LEU A 128 11.17 8.93 24.44
N GLU A 129 11.75 8.53 25.56
CA GLU A 129 13.21 8.54 25.76
C GLU A 129 13.97 7.71 24.72
N SER A 130 13.39 6.60 24.25
CA SER A 130 13.98 5.81 23.16
C SER A 130 14.13 6.58 21.84
N TYR A 131 13.34 7.63 21.63
CA TYR A 131 13.47 8.53 20.47
C TYR A 131 14.42 9.69 20.76
N ARG A 132 14.49 10.19 22.00
CA ARG A 132 15.37 11.29 22.41
C ARG A 132 16.83 10.96 22.13
N HIS A 133 17.27 9.79 22.55
CA HIS A 133 18.67 9.34 22.44
C HIS A 133 19.05 8.75 21.09
N SER A 134 18.16 8.80 20.12
CA SER A 134 18.44 8.27 18.77
C SER A 134 19.02 9.37 17.87
N GLU A 135 20.15 9.11 17.24
CA GLU A 135 20.77 10.02 16.25
C GLU A 135 20.01 10.05 14.91
N LYS A 136 19.10 9.11 14.68
CA LYS A 136 18.35 9.03 13.41
C LYS A 136 17.40 10.21 13.27
N THR A 137 17.51 10.96 12.17
CA THR A 137 16.64 12.11 11.83
C THR A 137 15.14 11.81 11.98
N ARG A 138 14.71 10.58 11.58
CA ARG A 138 13.32 10.15 11.76
C ARG A 138 12.93 10.09 13.24
N SER A 139 13.77 9.52 14.08
CA SER A 139 13.55 9.42 15.53
C SER A 139 13.50 10.78 16.21
N GLN A 140 14.42 11.66 15.87
CA GLN A 140 14.44 13.04 16.38
C GLN A 140 13.19 13.83 15.98
N ARG A 141 12.68 13.64 14.77
CA ARG A 141 11.42 14.24 14.34
C ARG A 141 10.24 13.69 15.14
N ARG A 142 10.20 12.38 15.36
CA ARG A 142 9.18 11.73 16.19
C ARG A 142 9.20 12.22 17.62
N PHE A 143 10.39 12.32 18.23
CA PHE A 143 10.57 12.92 19.55
C PHE A 143 9.96 14.31 19.61
N ARG A 144 10.40 15.23 18.73
CA ARG A 144 9.88 16.60 18.70
C ARG A 144 8.38 16.69 18.45
N ALA A 145 7.81 15.77 17.70
CA ALA A 145 6.37 15.76 17.44
C ALA A 145 5.54 15.29 18.63
N THR A 146 6.07 14.35 19.43
CA THR A 146 5.32 13.71 20.53
C THR A 146 5.68 14.16 21.93
N GLN A 147 6.77 14.93 22.13
CA GLN A 147 7.23 15.31 23.49
C GLN A 147 6.18 16.07 24.32
N ALA A 148 5.28 16.83 23.67
CA ALA A 148 4.21 17.56 24.36
C ALA A 148 2.98 16.67 24.69
N ARG A 149 2.89 15.48 24.09
CA ARG A 149 1.80 14.51 24.26
C ARG A 149 2.36 13.09 24.15
N PRO A 150 3.20 12.66 25.09
CA PRO A 150 3.89 11.36 25.05
C PRO A 150 2.92 10.18 25.12
N GLU A 151 1.74 10.35 25.73
CA GLU A 151 0.66 9.37 25.79
C GLU A 151 0.25 8.82 24.41
N TYR A 152 0.49 9.58 23.34
CA TYR A 152 0.31 9.08 21.95
C TYR A 152 1.06 7.76 21.69
N LEU A 153 2.23 7.58 22.29
CA LEU A 153 3.03 6.36 22.12
C LEU A 153 2.38 5.15 22.80
N TYR A 154 1.68 5.38 23.91
CA TYR A 154 0.85 4.37 24.56
C TYR A 154 -0.38 4.03 23.73
N VAL A 155 -1.15 5.04 23.33
CA VAL A 155 -2.36 4.87 22.52
C VAL A 155 -2.05 4.13 21.23
N MET A 156 -0.98 4.50 20.53
CA MET A 156 -0.52 3.83 19.32
C MET A 156 -0.23 2.34 19.55
N ALA A 157 0.42 2.00 20.66
CA ALA A 157 0.80 0.63 20.96
C ALA A 157 -0.40 -0.24 21.37
N LEU A 158 -1.31 0.31 22.15
CA LEU A 158 -2.54 -0.35 22.58
C LEU A 158 -3.46 -0.57 21.37
N LEU A 159 -3.80 0.49 20.64
CA LEU A 159 -4.67 0.45 19.47
C LEU A 159 -4.18 -0.56 18.41
N GLY A 160 -2.88 -0.53 18.09
CA GLY A 160 -2.30 -1.49 17.14
C GLY A 160 -2.35 -2.95 17.62
N SER A 161 -2.34 -3.20 18.93
CA SER A 161 -2.48 -4.55 19.48
C SER A 161 -3.94 -5.02 19.45
N MET A 162 -4.90 -4.14 19.76
CA MET A 162 -6.33 -4.44 19.71
C MET A 162 -6.80 -4.67 18.26
N ALA A 163 -6.42 -3.77 17.34
CA ALA A 163 -6.77 -3.93 15.92
C ALA A 163 -6.20 -5.22 15.34
N ARG A 164 -4.98 -5.59 15.75
CA ARG A 164 -4.36 -6.84 15.32
C ARG A 164 -5.08 -8.08 15.86
N ALA A 165 -5.56 -8.04 17.10
CA ALA A 165 -6.39 -9.11 17.65
C ALA A 165 -7.72 -9.22 16.87
N GLU A 166 -8.36 -8.09 16.58
CA GLU A 166 -9.60 -8.04 15.79
C GLU A 166 -9.41 -8.60 14.36
N GLU A 167 -8.24 -8.39 13.73
CA GLU A 167 -7.92 -9.00 12.44
C GLU A 167 -7.94 -10.54 12.47
N TYR A 168 -7.73 -11.16 13.63
CA TYR A 168 -7.86 -12.60 13.85
C TYR A 168 -9.27 -13.00 14.35
N GLY A 169 -10.20 -12.05 14.49
CA GLY A 169 -11.50 -12.28 15.09
C GLY A 169 -11.45 -12.54 16.60
N LEU A 170 -10.41 -12.08 17.27
CA LEU A 170 -10.18 -12.32 18.70
C LEU A 170 -10.30 -11.02 19.49
N LYS A 171 -10.75 -11.15 20.74
CA LYS A 171 -10.81 -10.07 21.73
C LYS A 171 -10.14 -10.51 23.01
N HIS A 172 -9.50 -9.57 23.70
CA HIS A 172 -8.97 -9.83 25.04
C HIS A 172 -10.14 -10.00 26.04
N LYS A 173 -9.99 -10.81 27.08
CA LYS A 173 -11.02 -10.97 28.12
C LYS A 173 -11.43 -9.65 28.78
N ASP A 174 -10.47 -8.71 28.93
CA ASP A 174 -10.67 -7.38 29.48
C ASP A 174 -10.78 -6.31 28.36
N ASP A 175 -11.35 -6.64 27.19
CA ASP A 175 -11.47 -5.73 26.04
C ASP A 175 -12.19 -4.43 26.41
N HIS A 176 -13.22 -4.49 27.26
CA HIS A 176 -13.95 -3.33 27.75
C HIS A 176 -13.03 -2.33 28.49
N LYS A 177 -12.11 -2.84 29.32
CA LYS A 177 -11.13 -2.04 30.06
C LYS A 177 -10.11 -1.38 29.11
N LEU A 178 -9.66 -2.13 28.10
CA LEU A 178 -8.74 -1.61 27.10
C LEU A 178 -9.37 -0.52 26.25
N ARG A 179 -10.65 -0.68 25.87
CA ARG A 179 -11.44 0.36 25.16
C ARG A 179 -11.66 1.58 26.02
N GLU A 180 -11.96 1.42 27.30
CA GLU A 180 -12.06 2.53 28.25
C GLU A 180 -10.77 3.34 28.29
N ALA A 181 -9.62 2.67 28.32
CA ALA A 181 -8.31 3.36 28.27
C ALA A 181 -8.09 4.14 26.97
N LEU A 182 -8.54 3.61 25.82
CA LEU A 182 -8.48 4.34 24.54
C LEU A 182 -9.37 5.58 24.54
N ARG A 183 -10.60 5.49 25.06
CA ARG A 183 -11.61 6.57 25.09
C ARG A 183 -11.25 7.73 25.97
N ARG A 184 -10.23 7.59 26.84
CA ARG A 184 -9.69 8.73 27.62
C ARG A 184 -8.97 9.77 26.74
N TYR A 185 -8.66 9.41 25.49
CA TYR A 185 -7.87 10.26 24.60
C TYR A 185 -8.67 10.64 23.37
N ASP A 186 -8.79 11.95 23.12
CA ASP A 186 -9.23 12.45 21.82
C ASP A 186 -8.09 12.26 20.80
N PHE A 187 -8.37 11.51 19.74
CA PHE A 187 -7.38 11.20 18.72
C PHE A 187 -7.25 12.30 17.66
N THR A 188 -8.21 13.19 17.54
CA THR A 188 -8.25 14.27 16.55
C THR A 188 -6.98 15.13 16.54
N PRO A 189 -6.44 15.60 17.70
CA PRO A 189 -5.22 16.40 17.69
C PRO A 189 -3.97 15.65 17.22
N TYR A 190 -3.95 14.32 17.33
CA TYR A 190 -2.84 13.52 16.79
C TYR A 190 -2.97 13.35 15.27
N ALA A 191 -4.18 13.12 14.78
CA ALA A 191 -4.48 12.89 13.39
C ALA A 191 -4.34 14.15 12.52
N THR A 192 -4.64 15.35 13.06
CA THR A 192 -4.78 16.57 12.26
C THR A 192 -3.59 17.54 12.34
N LYS A 193 -2.72 17.45 13.35
CA LYS A 193 -1.59 18.38 13.46
C LYS A 193 -0.52 18.12 12.43
N PRO A 194 -0.10 19.10 11.60
CA PRO A 194 0.89 18.91 10.54
C PRO A 194 2.21 18.30 11.03
N ARG A 195 2.70 18.70 12.22
CA ARG A 195 3.94 18.15 12.79
C ARG A 195 3.81 16.65 13.11
N MET A 196 2.62 16.20 13.54
CA MET A 196 2.35 14.78 13.77
C MET A 196 2.32 14.00 12.45
N ILE A 197 1.60 14.51 11.46
CA ILE A 197 1.52 13.93 10.12
C ILE A 197 2.91 13.82 9.51
N LYS A 198 3.73 14.90 9.57
CA LYS A 198 5.10 14.89 9.04
C LYS A 198 6.06 13.95 9.79
N ALA A 199 5.73 13.52 10.99
CA ALA A 199 6.54 12.57 11.77
C ALA A 199 6.04 11.11 11.70
N TRP A 200 4.72 10.90 11.54
CA TRP A 200 4.04 9.64 11.77
C TRP A 200 3.05 9.24 10.66
N ALA A 201 3.18 9.75 9.45
CA ALA A 201 2.20 9.62 8.38
C ALA A 201 1.59 8.21 8.24
N ALA A 202 2.44 7.19 8.02
CA ALA A 202 2.01 5.80 7.88
C ALA A 202 1.35 5.23 9.15
N GLN A 203 1.91 5.58 10.34
CA GLN A 203 1.34 5.13 11.60
C GLN A 203 -0.01 5.77 11.89
N LEU A 204 -0.15 7.07 11.62
CA LEU A 204 -1.43 7.78 11.76
C LEU A 204 -2.47 7.24 10.78
N ALA A 205 -2.08 7.00 9.50
CA ALA A 205 -2.94 6.36 8.53
C ALA A 205 -3.50 5.03 9.07
N ASN A 206 -2.64 4.15 9.59
CA ASN A 206 -3.11 2.90 10.19
C ASN A 206 -4.06 3.14 11.36
N GLN A 207 -3.73 4.08 12.25
CA GLN A 207 -4.45 4.28 13.50
C GLN A 207 -5.87 4.82 13.30
N VAL A 208 -6.06 5.76 12.39
CA VAL A 208 -7.40 6.31 12.12
C VAL A 208 -8.33 5.24 11.52
N PHE A 209 -7.81 4.37 10.67
CA PHE A 209 -8.57 3.23 10.15
C PHE A 209 -8.79 2.13 11.19
N TRP A 210 -7.85 1.91 12.12
CA TRP A 210 -8.04 0.97 13.23
C TRP A 210 -9.08 1.45 14.23
N LEU A 211 -9.14 2.75 14.51
CA LEU A 211 -10.20 3.33 15.35
C LEU A 211 -11.58 3.08 14.72
N ARG A 212 -11.72 3.36 13.41
CA ARG A 212 -12.93 3.05 12.64
C ARG A 212 -13.25 1.55 12.66
N GLN A 213 -12.26 0.67 12.45
CA GLN A 213 -12.39 -0.78 12.47
C GLN A 213 -12.90 -1.28 13.80
N LEU A 214 -12.42 -0.74 14.91
CA LEU A 214 -12.81 -1.13 16.27
C LEU A 214 -14.15 -0.52 16.71
N GLY A 215 -14.79 0.34 15.89
CA GLY A 215 -16.01 1.05 16.25
C GLY A 215 -15.79 2.09 17.36
N GLU A 216 -14.57 2.63 17.44
CA GLU A 216 -14.22 3.73 18.34
C GLU A 216 -14.37 5.08 17.62
N GLN A 217 -13.53 6.07 17.95
CA GLN A 217 -13.57 7.37 17.29
C GLN A 217 -13.25 7.25 15.78
N ASP A 218 -14.09 7.82 14.91
CA ASP A 218 -13.84 7.90 13.47
C ASP A 218 -13.33 9.30 13.11
N VAL A 219 -12.07 9.39 12.73
CA VAL A 219 -11.36 10.64 12.35
C VAL A 219 -10.63 10.48 11.03
N VAL A 220 -11.10 9.57 10.17
CA VAL A 220 -10.45 9.27 8.89
C VAL A 220 -10.53 10.44 7.93
N ASP A 221 -11.68 11.08 7.81
CA ASP A 221 -11.88 12.16 6.85
C ASP A 221 -11.11 13.43 7.28
N GLU A 222 -11.10 13.73 8.56
CA GLU A 222 -10.29 14.83 9.14
C GLU A 222 -8.79 14.58 8.94
N PHE A 223 -8.34 13.33 9.11
CA PHE A 223 -6.95 12.96 8.85
C PHE A 223 -6.59 13.12 7.38
N ILE A 224 -7.42 12.65 6.45
CA ILE A 224 -7.18 12.77 5.00
C ILE A 224 -7.09 14.25 4.60
N ALA A 225 -8.03 15.08 5.07
CA ALA A 225 -8.02 16.51 4.81
C ALA A 225 -6.75 17.18 5.33
N ALA A 226 -6.38 16.90 6.59
CA ALA A 226 -5.17 17.45 7.22
C ALA A 226 -3.89 16.93 6.56
N PHE A 227 -3.86 15.68 6.11
CA PHE A 227 -2.74 15.08 5.39
C PHE A 227 -2.47 15.81 4.06
N ARG A 228 -3.51 16.07 3.28
CA ARG A 228 -3.41 16.81 2.02
C ARG A 228 -2.92 18.24 2.22
N LEU A 229 -3.35 18.90 3.31
CA LEU A 229 -2.84 20.21 3.68
C LEU A 229 -1.39 20.18 4.17
N ALA A 230 -0.98 19.12 4.86
CA ALA A 230 0.40 18.97 5.34
C ALA A 230 1.39 18.60 4.22
N TYR A 231 0.90 17.98 3.13
CA TYR A 231 1.67 17.53 1.98
C TYR A 231 0.99 17.95 0.65
N PRO A 232 0.85 19.26 0.36
CA PRO A 232 0.26 19.71 -0.90
C PRO A 232 1.18 19.31 -2.08
N ASP A 233 0.59 18.74 -3.12
CA ASP A 233 1.32 18.19 -4.27
C ASP A 233 2.28 19.18 -4.96
N PRO A 234 1.91 20.48 -5.14
CA PRO A 234 2.82 21.45 -5.75
C PRO A 234 4.14 21.68 -4.98
N GLN A 235 4.20 21.28 -3.71
CA GLN A 235 5.38 21.42 -2.87
C GLN A 235 6.31 20.20 -2.87
N ASP A 236 6.00 19.15 -3.61
CA ASP A 236 6.74 17.89 -3.58
C ASP A 236 8.23 18.06 -3.95
N ALA A 237 8.54 18.93 -4.90
CA ALA A 237 9.93 19.22 -5.30
C ALA A 237 10.76 19.78 -4.14
N SER A 238 10.14 20.52 -3.20
CA SER A 238 10.81 21.12 -2.04
C SER A 238 10.97 20.13 -0.87
N LEU A 239 10.29 19.00 -0.87
CA LEU A 239 10.39 18.01 0.19
C LEU A 239 11.75 17.31 0.16
N SER A 240 12.37 17.14 1.32
CA SER A 240 13.52 16.24 1.42
C SER A 240 13.12 14.81 1.04
N ARG A 241 14.09 13.98 0.60
CA ARG A 241 13.84 12.56 0.28
C ARG A 241 13.12 11.82 1.41
N LEU A 242 13.45 12.14 2.67
CA LEU A 242 12.80 11.55 3.84
C LEU A 242 11.35 12.00 3.99
N GLN A 243 11.03 13.27 3.73
CA GLN A 243 9.66 13.78 3.81
C GLN A 243 8.80 13.28 2.64
N TYR A 244 9.37 13.26 1.43
CA TYR A 244 8.70 12.70 0.27
C TYR A 244 8.33 11.21 0.50
N GLY A 245 9.29 10.41 0.98
CA GLY A 245 9.02 9.02 1.35
C GLY A 245 7.96 8.90 2.46
N ASN A 246 7.91 9.83 3.43
CA ASN A 246 6.90 9.81 4.47
C ASN A 246 5.49 10.16 3.93
N LYS A 247 5.39 11.06 2.93
CA LYS A 247 4.15 11.33 2.19
C LYS A 247 3.66 10.05 1.51
N LEU A 248 4.52 9.42 0.71
CA LEU A 248 4.16 8.19 -0.03
C LEU A 248 3.72 7.06 0.91
N TYR A 249 4.47 6.82 2.00
CA TYR A 249 4.07 5.85 3.04
C TYR A 249 2.72 6.18 3.68
N GLY A 250 2.42 7.44 3.91
CA GLY A 250 1.11 7.84 4.41
C GLY A 250 0.00 7.44 3.44
N MET A 251 0.20 7.70 2.15
CA MET A 251 -0.78 7.38 1.10
C MET A 251 -0.96 5.87 0.92
N THR A 252 0.11 5.10 0.82
CA THR A 252 0.02 3.63 0.70
C THR A 252 -0.65 3.00 1.92
N HIS A 253 -0.32 3.49 3.12
CA HIS A 253 -0.89 2.98 4.37
C HIS A 253 -2.36 3.34 4.58
N MET A 254 -2.89 4.43 4.01
CA MET A 254 -4.35 4.67 3.99
C MET A 254 -5.08 3.53 3.28
N VAL A 255 -4.58 3.12 2.11
CA VAL A 255 -5.17 2.02 1.33
C VAL A 255 -4.98 0.68 2.03
N PHE A 256 -3.78 0.41 2.59
CA PHE A 256 -3.50 -0.83 3.32
C PHE A 256 -4.38 -0.98 4.56
N ALA A 257 -4.50 0.07 5.36
CA ALA A 257 -5.27 0.02 6.60
C ALA A 257 -6.77 -0.11 6.32
N ASP A 258 -7.30 0.60 5.31
CA ASP A 258 -8.68 0.44 4.89
C ASP A 258 -8.97 -0.98 4.38
N SER A 259 -8.04 -1.63 3.69
CA SER A 259 -8.17 -3.02 3.25
C SER A 259 -7.99 -4.04 4.39
N TRP A 260 -7.84 -3.62 5.63
CA TRP A 260 -7.43 -4.47 6.76
C TRP A 260 -6.20 -5.31 6.42
N PHE A 261 -5.23 -4.66 5.83
CA PHE A 261 -4.01 -5.32 5.34
C PHE A 261 -4.33 -6.52 4.43
N TYR A 262 -5.08 -6.24 3.36
CA TYR A 262 -5.49 -7.18 2.31
C TYR A 262 -6.62 -8.16 2.71
N GLN A 263 -7.45 -7.88 3.68
CA GLN A 263 -8.53 -8.78 4.08
C GLN A 263 -9.90 -8.39 3.52
N ARG A 264 -10.06 -7.15 3.05
CA ARG A 264 -11.29 -6.67 2.41
C ARG A 264 -10.99 -5.82 1.19
N LEU A 265 -12.00 -5.68 0.33
CA LEU A 265 -11.98 -4.74 -0.77
C LEU A 265 -12.07 -3.33 -0.25
N VAL A 266 -11.37 -2.42 -0.89
CA VAL A 266 -11.50 -0.98 -0.68
C VAL A 266 -12.28 -0.34 -1.83
N SER A 267 -12.98 0.74 -1.54
CA SER A 267 -13.61 1.55 -2.57
C SER A 267 -12.52 2.29 -3.36
N GLU A 268 -12.41 1.99 -4.65
CA GLU A 268 -11.49 2.71 -5.55
C GLU A 268 -11.79 4.21 -5.52
N LYS A 269 -13.07 4.59 -5.55
CA LYS A 269 -13.52 5.99 -5.51
C LYS A 269 -12.99 6.74 -4.27
N GLN A 270 -12.95 6.10 -3.12
CA GLN A 270 -12.46 6.72 -1.87
C GLN A 270 -10.97 7.04 -1.93
N HIS A 271 -10.18 6.21 -2.63
CA HIS A 271 -8.73 6.35 -2.76
C HIS A 271 -8.28 6.85 -4.12
N GLN A 272 -9.21 7.27 -4.99
CA GLN A 272 -8.92 7.69 -6.38
C GLN A 272 -7.82 8.74 -6.44
N TRP A 273 -7.85 9.74 -5.55
CA TRP A 273 -6.85 10.80 -5.50
C TRP A 273 -5.42 10.27 -5.22
N ILE A 274 -5.27 9.16 -4.48
CA ILE A 274 -3.98 8.49 -4.24
C ILE A 274 -3.51 7.80 -5.52
N PHE A 275 -4.41 7.09 -6.19
CA PHE A 275 -4.07 6.38 -7.43
C PHE A 275 -3.73 7.36 -8.56
N ASP A 276 -4.46 8.45 -8.69
CA ASP A 276 -4.18 9.50 -9.67
C ASP A 276 -2.83 10.16 -9.40
N TYR A 277 -2.53 10.46 -8.15
CA TYR A 277 -1.23 10.99 -7.76
C TYR A 277 -0.10 10.00 -8.12
N PHE A 278 -0.23 8.71 -7.83
CA PHE A 278 0.79 7.72 -8.15
C PHE A 278 1.01 7.58 -9.65
N ARG A 279 -0.07 7.54 -10.45
CA ARG A 279 0.04 7.48 -11.91
C ARG A 279 0.73 8.71 -12.48
N ALA A 280 0.35 9.89 -12.03
CA ALA A 280 0.91 11.15 -12.52
C ALA A 280 2.38 11.35 -12.14
N ASN A 281 2.88 10.71 -11.07
CA ASN A 281 4.19 10.95 -10.51
C ASN A 281 5.09 9.70 -10.50
N ILE A 282 4.76 8.66 -11.25
CA ILE A 282 5.46 7.37 -11.16
C ILE A 282 6.96 7.49 -11.42
N ASP A 283 7.40 8.27 -12.41
CA ASP A 283 8.82 8.44 -12.73
C ASP A 283 9.58 9.13 -11.60
N VAL A 284 8.97 10.15 -10.98
CA VAL A 284 9.55 10.84 -9.82
C VAL A 284 9.63 9.92 -8.60
N ILE A 285 8.60 9.08 -8.42
CA ILE A 285 8.56 8.10 -7.34
C ILE A 285 9.68 7.05 -7.52
N LEU A 286 9.84 6.49 -8.72
CA LEU A 286 10.89 5.54 -9.04
C LEU A 286 12.29 6.13 -8.77
N GLN A 287 12.50 7.41 -9.09
CA GLN A 287 13.78 8.09 -8.90
C GLN A 287 14.07 8.44 -7.43
N ARG A 288 13.06 8.87 -6.66
CA ARG A 288 13.24 9.48 -5.34
C ARG A 288 12.90 8.56 -4.17
N ALA A 289 11.99 7.60 -4.36
CA ALA A 289 11.55 6.73 -3.27
C ALA A 289 12.56 5.61 -2.99
N LYS A 290 12.36 4.93 -1.86
CA LYS A 290 13.08 3.71 -1.54
C LYS A 290 12.41 2.52 -2.23
N PRO A 291 13.12 1.41 -2.49
CA PRO A 291 12.56 0.24 -3.17
C PRO A 291 11.30 -0.34 -2.50
N ASP A 292 11.23 -0.32 -1.16
CA ASP A 292 10.06 -0.78 -0.41
C ASP A 292 8.82 0.07 -0.66
N ILE A 293 8.98 1.39 -0.74
CA ILE A 293 7.89 2.32 -1.10
C ILE A 293 7.47 2.13 -2.56
N VAL A 294 8.44 1.98 -3.46
CA VAL A 294 8.17 1.73 -4.89
C VAL A 294 7.32 0.47 -5.05
N ALA A 295 7.67 -0.62 -4.36
CA ALA A 295 6.90 -1.86 -4.38
C ALA A 295 5.46 -1.65 -3.89
N GLU A 296 5.25 -0.89 -2.81
CA GLU A 296 3.93 -0.56 -2.29
C GLU A 296 3.09 0.29 -3.26
N VAL A 297 3.72 1.20 -4.01
CA VAL A 297 3.05 2.06 -5.00
C VAL A 297 2.66 1.26 -6.25
N ILE A 298 3.55 0.40 -6.76
CA ILE A 298 3.31 -0.41 -7.96
C ILE A 298 2.20 -1.43 -7.71
N ASP A 299 2.18 -2.09 -6.56
CA ASP A 299 1.12 -3.04 -6.15
C ASP A 299 -0.29 -2.41 -6.24
N ARG A 300 -0.41 -1.09 -6.23
CA ARG A 300 -1.67 -0.34 -6.28
C ARG A 300 -2.08 0.18 -7.65
N ASN A 301 -1.15 0.27 -8.60
CA ASN A 301 -1.43 0.85 -9.92
C ASN A 301 -1.93 -0.17 -10.96
N ASP A 302 -1.81 -1.46 -10.70
CA ASP A 302 -2.25 -2.51 -11.61
C ASP A 302 -3.63 -3.07 -11.19
N ASN A 303 -4.69 -2.50 -11.77
CA ASN A 303 -6.07 -2.95 -11.54
C ASN A 303 -6.30 -4.42 -11.94
N SER A 304 -5.48 -4.97 -12.85
CA SER A 304 -5.57 -6.37 -13.26
C SER A 304 -5.08 -7.31 -12.16
N MET A 305 -4.02 -6.91 -11.44
CA MET A 305 -3.46 -7.68 -10.33
C MET A 305 -4.35 -7.60 -9.08
N VAL A 306 -4.96 -6.44 -8.80
CA VAL A 306 -5.97 -6.29 -7.74
C VAL A 306 -7.15 -7.21 -8.01
N ALA A 307 -7.67 -7.29 -9.23
CA ALA A 307 -8.76 -8.18 -9.62
C ALA A 307 -8.37 -9.67 -9.48
N HIS A 308 -7.12 -10.03 -9.79
CA HIS A 308 -6.62 -11.41 -9.65
C HIS A 308 -6.43 -11.83 -8.19
N LEU A 309 -5.83 -10.95 -7.38
CA LEU A 309 -5.70 -11.14 -5.93
C LEU A 309 -7.07 -11.18 -5.24
N LEU A 310 -8.06 -10.46 -5.75
CA LEU A 310 -9.43 -10.45 -5.26
C LEU A 310 -10.17 -11.76 -5.54
N LYS A 311 -10.01 -12.36 -6.72
CA LYS A 311 -10.56 -13.70 -7.02
C LYS A 311 -10.00 -14.77 -6.10
N GLN A 312 -8.71 -14.75 -5.81
CA GLN A 312 -8.11 -15.69 -4.86
C GLN A 312 -8.60 -15.47 -3.41
N ARG A 313 -8.99 -14.23 -3.03
CA ARG A 313 -9.45 -13.89 -1.68
C ARG A 313 -10.91 -14.23 -1.40
N ILE A 314 -11.79 -14.16 -2.39
CA ILE A 314 -13.19 -14.61 -2.21
C ILE A 314 -13.20 -16.09 -1.81
N MET A 315 -12.32 -16.90 -2.39
CA MET A 315 -12.15 -18.32 -1.98
C MET A 315 -11.60 -18.45 -0.55
N PHE A 316 -10.71 -17.56 -0.12
CA PHE A 316 -10.16 -17.57 1.25
C PHE A 316 -11.23 -17.26 2.32
N PHE A 317 -12.06 -16.24 2.11
CA PHE A 317 -13.15 -15.92 3.07
C PHE A 317 -14.19 -17.03 3.18
N GLN A 318 -14.45 -17.75 2.11
CA GLN A 318 -15.33 -18.93 2.15
C GLN A 318 -14.70 -20.06 2.97
N GLN A 319 -13.38 -20.24 2.89
CA GLN A 319 -12.67 -21.25 3.69
C GLN A 319 -12.48 -20.83 5.17
N CYS A 320 -12.25 -19.55 5.46
CA CYS A 320 -12.21 -19.07 6.85
C CYS A 320 -13.58 -19.13 7.55
N ARG A 321 -14.70 -18.99 6.82
CA ARG A 321 -16.04 -19.30 7.36
C ARG A 321 -16.14 -20.77 7.76
N ALA A 322 -15.63 -21.69 6.96
CA ALA A 322 -15.59 -23.11 7.31
C ALA A 322 -14.75 -23.40 8.57
N PHE A 323 -13.69 -22.60 8.85
CA PHE A 323 -12.90 -22.72 10.09
C PHE A 323 -13.63 -22.20 11.34
N ARG A 324 -14.56 -21.24 11.18
CA ARG A 324 -15.40 -20.74 12.29
C ARG A 324 -16.47 -21.76 12.69
N ASP A 325 -16.86 -22.64 11.77
CA ASP A 325 -17.87 -23.66 11.99
C ASP A 325 -17.29 -24.99 12.52
N LEU A 326 -15.97 -25.12 12.56
CA LEU A 326 -15.28 -26.15 13.32
C LEU A 326 -15.26 -25.73 14.79
N LYS A 327 -16.28 -26.15 15.53
CA LYS A 327 -16.28 -26.10 16.99
C LYS A 327 -15.08 -26.90 17.52
N LEU A 328 -14.04 -26.21 18.00
CA LEU A 328 -13.07 -26.73 18.95
C LEU A 328 -13.59 -26.49 20.36
#